data_ef7e8e1dabe8f947e3ac8710993bcadd
#
_entry.id   ef7e8e1dabe8f947e3ac8710993bcadd
#
_cell.length_a   1.000
_cell.length_b   1.000
_cell.length_c   1.000
_cell.angle_alpha   90.00
_cell.angle_beta   90.00
_cell.angle_gamma   90.00
#
_symmetry.space_group_name_H-M   'P 1'
#
loop_
_entity.id
_entity.type
_entity.pdbx_description
1 polymer ?
#
loop_
_entity_poly.entity_id
_entity_poly.type
_entity_poly.pdbx_seq_one_letter_code
_entity_poly.pdbx_strand_id
1 'polypeptide(L)'
;EVFGGETEGEAVSVFLISEDEKKNLRDALVVLEQCKNRSESKVKVYVFTSSEVARTVLDSEDPGCAEIILIHPGELMAEKLMLDHPLYEAPDRICADELRVTIIGGGSDVPVLSKTVHWCGRMKSYIMKINIIGPHAAHLETEMKWRCPGLFTQMSQENLAMQERHLITPEL
;
A
#
# COMPACT_ATOMS: atom_id res chain seq x y z
N GLU A 1 4.22 -13.35 -28.23
CA GLU A 1 3.97 -14.60 -27.48
C GLU A 1 4.82 -14.57 -26.22
N VAL A 2 4.17 -14.54 -25.05
CA VAL A 2 4.87 -14.54 -23.75
C VAL A 2 5.35 -15.97 -23.39
N PHE A 3 4.73 -16.96 -23.99
CA PHE A 3 4.99 -18.38 -23.71
C PHE A 3 5.49 -19.09 -24.97
N GLY A 4 6.80 -19.19 -25.13
CA GLY A 4 7.43 -19.95 -26.20
C GLY A 4 7.80 -21.37 -25.75
N GLY A 5 7.06 -22.36 -26.20
CA GLY A 5 7.40 -23.78 -26.01
C GLY A 5 6.72 -24.44 -24.81
N GLU A 6 6.01 -25.53 -25.08
CA GLU A 6 5.36 -26.35 -24.05
C GLU A 6 6.41 -27.23 -23.36
N THR A 7 6.64 -26.97 -22.08
CA THR A 7 7.20 -27.94 -21.14
C THR A 7 6.13 -28.21 -20.07
N GLU A 8 5.61 -29.42 -20.02
CA GLU A 8 4.65 -29.85 -19.00
C GLU A 8 5.23 -29.63 -17.61
N GLY A 9 4.50 -28.91 -16.77
CA GLY A 9 4.83 -28.73 -15.35
C GLY A 9 5.72 -27.54 -15.01
N GLU A 10 6.00 -26.62 -15.93
CA GLU A 10 6.80 -25.42 -15.65
C GLU A 10 5.98 -24.35 -14.93
N ALA A 11 6.48 -23.86 -13.79
CA ALA A 11 5.90 -22.73 -13.09
C ALA A 11 6.46 -21.42 -13.67
N VAL A 12 5.61 -20.61 -14.26
CA VAL A 12 5.98 -19.34 -14.89
C VAL A 12 5.60 -18.17 -13.98
N SER A 13 6.51 -17.22 -13.80
CA SER A 13 6.23 -15.95 -13.12
C SER A 13 6.40 -14.79 -14.09
N VAL A 14 5.36 -13.99 -14.23
CA VAL A 14 5.32 -12.81 -15.11
C VAL A 14 5.27 -11.57 -14.26
N PHE A 15 6.18 -10.64 -14.45
CA PHE A 15 6.23 -9.35 -13.74
C PHE A 15 5.90 -8.21 -14.70
N LEU A 16 4.82 -7.49 -14.43
CA LEU A 16 4.35 -6.35 -15.22
C LEU A 16 4.71 -5.07 -14.47
N ILE A 17 5.88 -4.51 -14.80
CA ILE A 17 6.53 -3.40 -14.10
C ILE A 17 6.78 -2.26 -15.09
N SER A 18 5.75 -1.53 -15.45
CA SER A 18 5.87 -0.31 -16.23
C SER A 18 5.50 0.89 -15.36
N GLU A 19 6.10 2.04 -15.59
CA GLU A 19 5.68 3.32 -15.00
C GLU A 19 4.25 3.69 -15.44
N ASP A 20 3.82 3.25 -16.63
CA ASP A 20 2.43 3.37 -17.09
C ASP A 20 1.59 2.22 -16.53
N GLU A 21 0.88 2.47 -15.44
CA GLU A 21 -0.02 1.50 -14.81
C GLU A 21 -1.13 0.99 -15.76
N LYS A 22 -1.58 1.83 -16.71
CA LYS A 22 -2.56 1.41 -17.73
C LYS A 22 -1.96 0.38 -18.67
N LYS A 23 -0.65 0.46 -18.91
CA LYS A 23 0.05 -0.55 -19.69
C LYS A 23 0.13 -1.85 -18.91
N ASN A 24 0.49 -1.80 -17.63
CA ASN A 24 0.52 -2.99 -16.76
C ASN A 24 -0.84 -3.70 -16.75
N LEU A 25 -1.93 -2.95 -16.64
CA LEU A 25 -3.29 -3.51 -16.69
C LEU A 25 -3.59 -4.17 -18.05
N ARG A 26 -3.30 -3.49 -19.17
CA ARG A 26 -3.52 -4.05 -20.51
C ARG A 26 -2.72 -5.33 -20.73
N ASP A 27 -1.45 -5.30 -20.35
CA ASP A 27 -0.55 -6.45 -20.50
C ASP A 27 -1.03 -7.63 -19.61
N ALA A 28 -1.56 -7.34 -18.40
CA ALA A 28 -2.18 -8.35 -17.54
C ALA A 28 -3.38 -9.03 -18.22
N LEU A 29 -4.29 -8.24 -18.79
CA LEU A 29 -5.46 -8.79 -19.50
C LEU A 29 -5.04 -9.66 -20.69
N VAL A 30 -4.01 -9.29 -21.43
CA VAL A 30 -3.45 -10.11 -22.51
C VAL A 30 -2.91 -11.44 -22.01
N VAL A 31 -2.19 -11.42 -20.88
CA VAL A 31 -1.66 -12.65 -20.26
C VAL A 31 -2.81 -13.54 -19.79
N LEU A 32 -3.83 -12.97 -19.13
CA LEU A 32 -5.00 -13.72 -18.67
C LEU A 32 -5.75 -14.40 -19.81
N GLU A 33 -5.94 -13.69 -20.93
CA GLU A 33 -6.60 -14.27 -22.11
C GLU A 33 -5.82 -15.48 -22.67
N GLN A 34 -4.48 -15.43 -22.61
CA GLN A 34 -3.64 -16.58 -22.99
C GLN A 34 -3.75 -17.73 -21.99
N CYS A 35 -3.97 -17.44 -20.71
CA CYS A 35 -4.12 -18.43 -19.64
C CYS A 35 -5.48 -19.16 -19.68
N LYS A 36 -6.55 -18.51 -20.15
CA LYS A 36 -7.89 -19.14 -20.27
C LYS A 36 -7.88 -20.43 -21.11
N ASN A 37 -7.00 -20.53 -22.08
CA ASN A 37 -6.90 -21.66 -22.99
C ASN A 37 -5.89 -22.73 -22.58
N ARG A 38 -5.29 -22.59 -21.38
CA ARG A 38 -4.29 -23.52 -20.85
C ARG A 38 -4.80 -24.20 -19.59
N SER A 39 -4.68 -25.52 -19.51
CA SER A 39 -5.20 -26.29 -18.36
C SER A 39 -4.15 -26.76 -17.36
N GLU A 40 -2.86 -26.73 -17.69
CA GLU A 40 -1.85 -27.47 -16.91
C GLU A 40 -0.70 -26.64 -16.32
N SER A 41 -0.53 -25.38 -16.73
CA SER A 41 0.57 -24.54 -16.24
C SER A 41 0.07 -23.56 -15.16
N LYS A 42 0.70 -23.56 -14.00
CA LYS A 42 0.46 -22.52 -12.99
C LYS A 42 1.28 -21.27 -13.34
N VAL A 43 0.59 -20.18 -13.70
CA VAL A 43 1.21 -18.90 -14.03
C VAL A 43 0.94 -17.92 -12.91
N LYS A 44 2.00 -17.32 -12.33
CA LYS A 44 1.87 -16.20 -11.39
C LYS A 44 2.08 -14.89 -12.12
N VAL A 45 1.12 -13.98 -12.03
CA VAL A 45 1.17 -12.67 -12.69
C VAL A 45 1.22 -11.59 -11.65
N TYR A 46 2.37 -10.95 -11.50
CA TYR A 46 2.62 -9.84 -10.59
C TYR A 46 2.36 -8.53 -11.34
N VAL A 47 1.32 -7.81 -10.93
CA VAL A 47 0.91 -6.55 -11.58
C VAL A 47 1.17 -5.38 -10.64
N PHE A 48 2.08 -4.50 -11.04
CA PHE A 48 2.39 -3.30 -10.28
C PHE A 48 1.37 -2.20 -10.62
N THR A 49 0.53 -1.84 -9.63
CA THR A 49 -0.48 -0.81 -9.77
C THR A 49 -0.90 -0.24 -8.41
N SER A 50 -1.15 1.07 -8.36
CA SER A 50 -1.78 1.76 -7.24
C SER A 50 -3.28 1.99 -7.47
N SER A 51 -3.79 1.61 -8.65
CA SER A 51 -5.16 1.87 -9.10
C SER A 51 -6.17 0.87 -8.55
N GLU A 52 -7.12 1.33 -7.75
CA GLU A 52 -8.28 0.54 -7.31
C GLU A 52 -9.17 0.09 -8.48
N VAL A 53 -9.19 0.88 -9.57
CA VAL A 53 -9.92 0.51 -10.79
C VAL A 53 -9.25 -0.70 -11.44
N ALA A 54 -7.91 -0.72 -11.50
CA ALA A 54 -7.19 -1.87 -12.05
C ALA A 54 -7.46 -3.14 -11.22
N ARG A 55 -7.52 -3.03 -9.90
CA ARG A 55 -7.90 -4.12 -8.99
C ARG A 55 -9.29 -4.65 -9.35
N THR A 56 -10.28 -3.77 -9.40
CA THR A 56 -11.68 -4.16 -9.70
C THR A 56 -11.81 -4.84 -11.05
N VAL A 57 -11.09 -4.35 -12.07
CA VAL A 57 -11.10 -4.96 -13.41
C VAL A 57 -10.50 -6.36 -13.38
N LEU A 58 -9.33 -6.53 -12.76
CA LEU A 58 -8.65 -7.82 -12.70
C LEU A 58 -9.40 -8.85 -11.84
N ASP A 59 -10.03 -8.41 -10.75
CA ASP A 59 -10.86 -9.27 -9.88
C ASP A 59 -12.13 -9.76 -10.58
N SER A 60 -12.60 -9.05 -11.62
CA SER A 60 -13.79 -9.44 -12.41
C SER A 60 -13.49 -10.39 -13.57
N GLU A 61 -12.22 -10.57 -13.92
CA GLU A 61 -11.81 -11.46 -15.01
C GLU A 61 -11.66 -12.91 -14.54
N ASP A 62 -11.91 -13.84 -15.45
CA ASP A 62 -11.59 -15.25 -15.22
C ASP A 62 -10.08 -15.45 -15.35
N PRO A 63 -9.40 -15.84 -14.27
CA PRO A 63 -7.95 -15.97 -14.28
C PRO A 63 -7.45 -17.22 -15.03
N GLY A 64 -8.32 -18.17 -15.36
CA GLY A 64 -7.93 -19.46 -15.96
C GLY A 64 -6.87 -20.17 -15.12
N CYS A 65 -5.70 -20.46 -15.69
CA CYS A 65 -4.57 -21.07 -14.97
C CYS A 65 -3.66 -20.05 -14.24
N ALA A 66 -3.99 -18.75 -14.27
CA ALA A 66 -3.19 -17.70 -13.66
C ALA A 66 -3.58 -17.39 -12.22
N GLU A 67 -2.61 -17.10 -11.40
CA GLU A 67 -2.76 -16.47 -10.07
C GLU A 67 -2.33 -15.00 -10.20
N ILE A 68 -3.26 -14.06 -10.00
CA ILE A 68 -2.98 -12.63 -10.07
C ILE A 68 -2.54 -12.14 -8.70
N ILE A 69 -1.41 -11.45 -8.67
CA ILE A 69 -0.86 -10.84 -7.46
C ILE A 69 -0.68 -9.34 -7.74
N LEU A 70 -1.54 -8.53 -7.13
CA LEU A 70 -1.44 -7.07 -7.23
C LEU A 70 -0.41 -6.54 -6.25
N ILE A 71 0.51 -5.76 -6.75
CA ILE A 71 1.55 -5.13 -5.94
C ILE A 71 1.37 -3.61 -6.00
N HIS A 72 1.11 -3.02 -4.85
CA HIS A 72 1.06 -1.57 -4.70
C HIS A 72 2.48 -1.06 -4.41
N PRO A 73 3.11 -0.30 -5.33
CA PRO A 73 4.51 0.11 -5.17
C PRO A 73 4.76 0.91 -3.89
N GLY A 74 3.83 1.82 -3.55
CA GLY A 74 3.92 2.61 -2.33
C GLY A 74 3.81 1.78 -1.05
N GLU A 75 2.96 0.73 -1.02
CA GLU A 75 2.87 -0.19 0.11
C GLU A 75 4.19 -0.96 0.27
N LEU A 76 4.70 -1.52 -0.81
CA LEU A 76 5.97 -2.26 -0.80
C LEU A 76 7.13 -1.39 -0.30
N MET A 77 7.20 -0.14 -0.77
CA MET A 77 8.22 0.82 -0.32
C MET A 77 8.05 1.16 1.17
N ALA A 78 6.83 1.41 1.63
CA ALA A 78 6.55 1.73 3.02
C ALA A 78 6.87 0.55 3.96
N GLU A 79 6.50 -0.67 3.57
CA GLU A 79 6.83 -1.89 4.32
C GLU A 79 8.35 -2.10 4.40
N LYS A 80 9.05 -1.94 3.27
CA LYS A 80 10.51 -2.04 3.24
C LYS A 80 11.18 -1.00 4.15
N LEU A 81 10.68 0.23 4.14
CA LEU A 81 11.17 1.29 5.02
C LEU A 81 11.00 0.90 6.50
N MET A 82 9.86 0.34 6.87
CA MET A 82 9.60 -0.08 8.26
C MET A 82 10.43 -1.30 8.67
N LEU A 83 10.76 -2.19 7.74
CA LEU A 83 11.65 -3.32 7.99
C LEU A 83 13.10 -2.86 8.20
N ASP A 84 13.58 -1.93 7.39
CA ASP A 84 14.95 -1.44 7.47
C ASP A 84 15.16 -0.47 8.65
N HIS A 85 14.09 0.25 9.02
CA HIS A 85 14.08 1.27 10.08
C HIS A 85 12.89 1.07 11.02
N PRO A 86 12.93 0.07 11.91
CA PRO A 86 11.83 -0.21 12.82
C PRO A 86 11.51 0.96 13.73
N LEU A 87 10.24 1.37 13.75
CA LEU A 87 9.79 2.56 14.50
C LEU A 87 10.03 2.47 16.01
N TYR A 88 10.07 1.27 16.56
CA TYR A 88 10.26 1.05 18.01
C TYR A 88 11.68 1.28 18.49
N GLU A 89 12.68 1.29 17.62
CA GLU A 89 14.07 1.45 18.03
C GLU A 89 14.35 2.80 18.74
N ALA A 90 13.73 3.88 18.26
CA ALA A 90 13.94 5.20 18.84
C ALA A 90 13.31 5.35 20.23
N PRO A 91 12.00 5.02 20.44
CA PRO A 91 11.40 5.11 21.76
C PRO A 91 11.98 4.10 22.75
N ASP A 92 12.38 2.91 22.33
CA ASP A 92 13.02 1.91 23.19
C ASP A 92 14.34 2.43 23.78
N ARG A 93 15.16 3.12 22.98
CA ARG A 93 16.44 3.70 23.45
C ARG A 93 16.29 4.73 24.56
N ILE A 94 15.16 5.44 24.60
CA ILE A 94 14.91 6.53 25.56
C ILE A 94 13.82 6.19 26.57
N CYS A 95 13.34 4.94 26.58
CA CYS A 95 12.25 4.47 27.44
C CYS A 95 11.02 5.39 27.37
N ALA A 96 10.62 5.79 26.16
CA ALA A 96 9.48 6.65 25.96
C ALA A 96 8.16 5.86 25.90
N ASP A 97 7.11 6.43 26.45
CA ASP A 97 5.75 5.87 26.40
C ASP A 97 5.00 6.27 25.12
N GLU A 98 5.55 7.19 24.35
CA GLU A 98 4.93 7.76 23.15
C GLU A 98 5.83 7.59 21.92
N LEU A 99 5.26 7.07 20.86
CA LEU A 99 5.87 7.02 19.53
C LEU A 99 5.25 8.12 18.66
N ARG A 100 6.05 9.10 18.29
CA ARG A 100 5.61 10.23 17.47
C ARG A 100 6.26 10.17 16.10
N VAL A 101 5.45 10.00 15.07
CA VAL A 101 5.90 9.98 13.67
C VAL A 101 5.38 11.21 12.96
N THR A 102 6.27 11.92 12.26
CA THR A 102 5.89 13.07 11.43
C THR A 102 6.14 12.75 9.98
N ILE A 103 5.10 12.82 9.16
CA ILE A 103 5.14 12.61 7.71
C ILE A 103 5.05 13.99 7.06
N ILE A 104 6.06 14.34 6.25
CA ILE A 104 6.10 15.63 5.54
C ILE A 104 5.89 15.34 4.06
N GLY A 105 4.78 15.83 3.50
CA GLY A 105 4.43 15.63 2.10
C GLY A 105 2.95 15.79 1.83
N GLY A 106 2.54 15.67 0.58
CA GLY A 106 1.15 15.86 0.15
C GLY A 106 0.73 14.94 -1.01
N GLY A 107 1.54 13.93 -1.33
CA GLY A 107 1.26 13.01 -2.42
C GLY A 107 0.35 11.83 -2.03
N SER A 108 -0.01 11.04 -3.03
CA SER A 108 -0.84 9.83 -2.91
C SER A 108 -0.26 8.77 -1.97
N ASP A 109 1.05 8.80 -1.74
CA ASP A 109 1.74 7.84 -0.87
C ASP A 109 1.59 8.16 0.63
N VAL A 110 1.16 9.39 0.99
CA VAL A 110 0.98 9.78 2.40
C VAL A 110 -0.05 8.91 3.12
N PRO A 111 -1.24 8.64 2.56
CA PRO A 111 -2.19 7.69 3.15
C PRO A 111 -1.63 6.29 3.33
N VAL A 112 -0.91 5.80 2.32
CA VAL A 112 -0.28 4.47 2.33
C VAL A 112 0.77 4.37 3.43
N LEU A 113 1.69 5.33 3.49
CA LEU A 113 2.71 5.38 4.52
C LEU A 113 2.10 5.52 5.92
N SER A 114 1.07 6.36 6.08
CA SER A 114 0.38 6.54 7.36
C SER A 114 -0.27 5.25 7.85
N LYS A 115 -0.90 4.48 6.94
CA LYS A 115 -1.48 3.17 7.23
C LYS A 115 -0.39 2.19 7.68
N THR A 116 0.72 2.11 6.95
CA THR A 116 1.84 1.21 7.29
C THR A 116 2.49 1.59 8.61
N VAL A 117 2.76 2.87 8.85
CA VAL A 117 3.27 3.41 10.12
C VAL A 117 2.35 3.02 11.27
N HIS A 118 1.03 3.18 11.10
CA HIS A 118 0.06 2.81 12.14
C HIS A 118 0.11 1.31 12.47
N TRP A 119 0.13 0.46 11.44
CA TRP A 119 0.20 -0.98 11.63
C TRP A 119 1.51 -1.42 12.30
N CYS A 120 2.65 -0.94 11.79
CA CYS A 120 3.96 -1.31 12.31
C CYS A 120 4.25 -0.70 13.69
N GLY A 121 3.66 0.44 13.99
CA GLY A 121 3.89 1.14 15.25
C GLY A 121 2.96 0.71 16.41
N ARG A 122 1.98 -0.15 16.15
CA ARG A 122 1.10 -0.73 17.19
C ARG A 122 1.82 -1.79 18.02
N MET A 123 2.96 -1.43 18.56
CA MET A 123 3.67 -2.31 19.47
C MET A 123 3.26 -2.02 20.92
N LYS A 124 3.32 -3.01 21.70
CA LYS A 124 2.91 -3.32 23.07
C LYS A 124 2.43 -2.19 23.98
N SER A 125 3.00 -1.01 23.97
CA SER A 125 2.82 -0.06 25.07
C SER A 125 2.96 1.40 24.65
N TYR A 126 3.23 1.67 23.36
CA TYR A 126 3.38 3.06 22.92
C TYR A 126 2.06 3.71 22.55
N ILE A 127 1.87 4.93 23.03
CA ILE A 127 0.83 5.81 22.49
C ILE A 127 1.35 6.34 21.17
N MET A 128 0.75 5.91 20.05
CA MET A 128 1.17 6.34 18.74
C MET A 128 0.50 7.65 18.31
N LYS A 129 1.31 8.60 17.85
CA LYS A 129 0.84 9.85 17.25
C LYS A 129 1.45 10.03 15.88
N ILE A 130 0.60 10.22 14.87
CA ILE A 130 1.01 10.51 13.50
C ILE A 130 0.65 11.95 13.18
N ASN A 131 1.66 12.76 12.83
CA ASN A 131 1.48 14.13 12.35
C ASN A 131 1.73 14.16 10.85
N ILE A 132 0.82 14.78 10.10
CA ILE A 132 0.99 14.98 8.65
C ILE A 132 1.13 16.47 8.42
N ILE A 133 2.25 16.87 7.78
CA ILE A 133 2.55 18.26 7.44
C ILE A 133 2.70 18.35 5.93
N GLY A 134 1.87 19.16 5.28
CA GLY A 134 1.98 19.35 3.85
C GLY A 134 0.79 20.06 3.21
N PRO A 135 0.88 20.39 1.93
CA PRO A 135 -0.25 20.95 1.20
C PRO A 135 -1.41 19.97 1.23
N HIS A 136 -2.62 20.49 1.41
CA HIS A 136 -3.87 19.70 1.44
C HIS A 136 -3.99 18.67 2.58
N ALA A 137 -3.25 18.82 3.68
CA ALA A 137 -3.29 17.88 4.80
C ALA A 137 -4.71 17.66 5.36
N ALA A 138 -5.57 18.70 5.43
CA ALA A 138 -6.96 18.57 5.83
C ALA A 138 -7.79 17.71 4.84
N HIS A 139 -7.49 17.80 3.55
CA HIS A 139 -8.12 16.94 2.54
C HIS A 139 -7.68 15.50 2.68
N LEU A 140 -6.37 15.28 2.86
CA LEU A 140 -5.80 13.96 3.12
C LEU A 140 -6.38 13.32 4.39
N GLU A 141 -6.56 14.09 5.45
CA GLU A 141 -7.22 13.60 6.67
C GLU A 141 -8.65 13.13 6.40
N THR A 142 -9.41 13.90 5.62
CA THR A 142 -10.78 13.54 5.24
C THR A 142 -10.80 12.27 4.39
N GLU A 143 -9.93 12.17 3.42
CA GLU A 143 -9.77 10.99 2.58
C GLU A 143 -9.37 9.75 3.40
N MET A 144 -8.41 9.90 4.31
CA MET A 144 -7.98 8.82 5.19
C MET A 144 -9.08 8.36 6.15
N LYS A 145 -9.90 9.27 6.68
CA LYS A 145 -11.08 8.92 7.49
C LYS A 145 -12.07 8.05 6.71
N TRP A 146 -12.19 8.31 5.44
CA TRP A 146 -13.05 7.52 4.55
C TRP A 146 -12.44 6.15 4.18
N ARG A 147 -11.19 6.14 3.76
CA ARG A 147 -10.50 4.93 3.27
C ARG A 147 -10.01 4.01 4.38
N CYS A 148 -9.64 4.57 5.51
CA CYS A 148 -9.05 3.86 6.64
C CYS A 148 -9.69 4.27 7.97
N PRO A 149 -11.01 4.09 8.16
CA PRO A 149 -11.70 4.53 9.37
C PRO A 149 -11.11 3.92 10.64
N GLY A 150 -10.53 2.72 10.57
CA GLY A 150 -9.85 2.05 11.68
C GLY A 150 -8.65 2.83 12.23
N LEU A 151 -8.01 3.69 11.43
CA LEU A 151 -6.93 4.58 11.91
C LEU A 151 -7.44 5.59 12.94
N PHE A 152 -8.69 6.00 12.82
CA PHE A 152 -9.29 7.06 13.65
C PHE A 152 -10.15 6.50 14.79
N THR A 153 -10.72 5.31 14.64
CA THR A 153 -11.63 4.72 15.65
C THR A 153 -10.90 4.31 16.92
N GLN A 154 -9.63 3.92 16.82
CA GLN A 154 -8.80 3.58 17.99
C GLN A 154 -8.09 4.80 18.58
N MET A 155 -7.90 5.86 17.79
CA MET A 155 -7.39 7.14 18.28
C MET A 155 -8.41 7.91 19.10
N SER A 156 -9.71 7.69 18.87
CA SER A 156 -10.78 8.46 19.52
C SER A 156 -11.05 8.09 20.98
N GLN A 157 -10.61 6.95 21.47
CA GLN A 157 -10.76 6.61 22.89
C GLN A 157 -9.62 7.12 23.78
N GLU A 158 -8.42 7.36 23.23
CA GLU A 158 -7.25 7.80 24.00
C GLU A 158 -6.69 9.17 23.59
N ASN A 159 -7.13 9.75 22.49
CA ASN A 159 -6.55 10.99 21.91
C ASN A 159 -7.56 12.03 21.46
N LEU A 160 -8.53 12.38 22.28
CA LEU A 160 -9.32 13.63 22.11
C LEU A 160 -8.43 14.89 22.05
N ALA A 161 -7.19 14.80 22.49
CA ALA A 161 -6.21 15.88 22.44
C ALA A 161 -5.59 16.13 21.04
N MET A 162 -5.81 15.26 20.06
CA MET A 162 -5.29 15.45 18.69
C MET A 162 -6.18 16.36 17.82
N GLN A 163 -7.45 16.57 18.20
CA GLN A 163 -8.36 17.43 17.43
C GLN A 163 -8.01 18.92 17.47
N GLU A 164 -7.13 19.37 18.37
CA GLU A 164 -6.81 20.79 18.52
C GLU A 164 -5.46 21.24 17.96
N ARG A 165 -4.63 20.34 17.45
CA ARG A 165 -3.38 20.76 16.82
C ARG A 165 -3.57 20.94 15.33
N HIS A 166 -4.04 22.13 15.00
CA HIS A 166 -4.04 22.66 13.65
C HIS A 166 -2.72 22.36 12.95
N LEU A 167 -2.85 21.72 11.80
CA LEU A 167 -1.85 21.76 10.75
C LEU A 167 -1.44 23.23 10.56
N ILE A 168 -0.22 23.53 10.95
CA ILE A 168 0.36 24.83 10.63
C ILE A 168 0.57 24.78 9.12
N THR A 169 -0.33 25.36 8.38
CA THR A 169 -0.08 25.76 6.99
C THR A 169 0.89 26.94 7.07
N PRO A 170 2.12 26.82 6.58
CA PRO A 170 2.90 28.02 6.33
C PRO A 170 2.19 28.77 5.19
N GLU A 171 1.67 29.93 5.48
CA GLU A 171 1.36 30.90 4.44
C GLU A 171 2.69 31.29 3.77
N LEU A 172 2.80 30.99 2.49
CA LEU A 172 3.79 31.54 1.58
C LEU A 172 3.15 32.66 0.80
#